data_9df1eebe1df267caf818f0335143cb68
#
_entry.id   9df1eebe1df267caf818f0335143cb68
#
_cell.length_a   1.000
_cell.length_b   1.000
_cell.length_c   1.000
_cell.angle_alpha   90.00
_cell.angle_beta   90.00
_cell.angle_gamma   90.00
#
_symmetry.space_group_name_H-M   'P 1'
#
loop_
_entity.id
_entity.type
_entity.pdbx_description
1 polymer ?
#
loop_
_entity_poly.entity_id
_entity_poly.type
_entity_poly.pdbx_seq_one_letter_code
_entity_poly.pdbx_strand_id
1 'polypeptide(L)'
;VDEIEFAAELGCQTIKIASADINHFPLIRAAAKTGLSIQLDTGMSTLDEVSRACDIIESEGNSNIIIHHCSFGYPAKVENINLGIITKLKEIFSYPIAYSDHSIGMQIDIAALAMGVDIIEKTITEDKSTPSVEHIMSLEPHQLKPFVNSIRDVELAMAQNELTKKDKEKRDLIRRSIFLKNELPAGHQICEQDLTYRRPGHGIQPDQLHFVLGKKLKLDKSPKDMLELEDLID
;
A
#
# COMPACT_ATOMS: atom_id res chain seq x y z
N VAL A 1 33.08 -5.67 -17.73
CA VAL A 1 33.10 -4.21 -17.96
C VAL A 1 32.70 -3.90 -19.40
N ASP A 2 33.26 -4.61 -20.37
CA ASP A 2 32.98 -4.36 -21.79
C ASP A 2 31.53 -4.49 -22.19
N GLU A 3 30.76 -5.39 -21.52
CA GLU A 3 29.32 -5.56 -21.70
C GLU A 3 28.52 -4.32 -21.23
N ILE A 4 29.03 -3.56 -20.27
CA ILE A 4 28.41 -2.32 -19.79
C ILE A 4 28.40 -1.26 -20.90
N GLU A 5 29.54 -1.06 -21.55
CA GLU A 5 29.69 -0.11 -22.66
C GLU A 5 28.78 -0.55 -23.83
N PHE A 6 28.79 -1.83 -24.15
CA PHE A 6 27.94 -2.40 -25.19
C PHE A 6 26.45 -2.20 -24.89
N ALA A 7 25.99 -2.43 -23.65
CA ALA A 7 24.60 -2.18 -23.26
C ALA A 7 24.20 -0.70 -23.43
N ALA A 8 25.10 0.21 -23.07
CA ALA A 8 24.89 1.64 -23.27
C ALA A 8 24.81 2.02 -24.77
N GLU A 9 25.68 1.46 -25.61
CA GLU A 9 25.68 1.66 -27.07
C GLU A 9 24.38 1.12 -27.72
N LEU A 10 23.83 0.04 -27.20
CA LEU A 10 22.52 -0.51 -27.64
C LEU A 10 21.34 0.38 -27.24
N GLY A 11 21.54 1.42 -26.44
CA GLY A 11 20.49 2.33 -26.00
C GLY A 11 19.66 1.81 -24.82
N CYS A 12 20.23 0.92 -24.00
CA CYS A 12 19.60 0.52 -22.74
C CYS A 12 19.37 1.75 -21.85
N GLN A 13 18.24 1.78 -21.14
CA GLN A 13 17.88 2.87 -20.23
C GLN A 13 18.39 2.65 -18.81
N THR A 14 18.72 1.43 -18.47
CA THR A 14 19.12 1.00 -17.13
C THR A 14 20.09 -0.17 -17.20
N ILE A 15 20.92 -0.29 -16.18
CA ILE A 15 21.84 -1.43 -15.97
C ILE A 15 21.49 -2.04 -14.62
N LYS A 16 21.24 -3.34 -14.60
CA LYS A 16 20.99 -4.10 -13.37
C LYS A 16 22.26 -4.83 -12.94
N ILE A 17 22.66 -4.61 -11.69
CA ILE A 17 23.77 -5.29 -11.02
C ILE A 17 23.18 -6.40 -10.16
N ALA A 18 23.55 -7.65 -10.47
CA ALA A 18 23.11 -8.80 -9.71
C ALA A 18 23.64 -8.77 -8.27
N SER A 19 22.90 -9.36 -7.32
CA SER A 19 23.31 -9.37 -5.91
C SER A 19 24.68 -10.03 -5.67
N ALA A 20 25.08 -10.98 -6.51
CA ALA A 20 26.41 -11.60 -6.46
C ALA A 20 27.55 -10.63 -6.75
N ASP A 21 27.27 -9.54 -7.46
CA ASP A 21 28.24 -8.54 -7.90
C ASP A 21 28.19 -7.24 -7.09
N ILE A 22 27.45 -7.18 -5.98
CA ILE A 22 27.30 -5.96 -5.18
C ILE A 22 28.62 -5.42 -4.63
N ASN A 23 29.61 -6.28 -4.46
CA ASN A 23 30.96 -5.92 -4.03
C ASN A 23 31.96 -5.82 -5.20
N HIS A 24 31.51 -6.00 -6.46
CA HIS A 24 32.32 -5.86 -7.65
C HIS A 24 32.47 -4.37 -8.03
N PHE A 25 33.16 -3.59 -7.21
CA PHE A 25 33.28 -2.15 -7.36
C PHE A 25 33.80 -1.68 -8.73
N PRO A 26 34.72 -2.38 -9.41
CA PRO A 26 35.11 -2.00 -10.78
C PRO A 26 33.92 -2.06 -11.77
N LEU A 27 33.05 -3.06 -11.67
CA LEU A 27 31.84 -3.19 -12.50
C LEU A 27 30.83 -2.08 -12.19
N ILE A 28 30.56 -1.85 -10.90
CA ILE A 28 29.63 -0.82 -10.42
C ILE A 28 30.06 0.56 -10.88
N ARG A 29 31.39 0.84 -10.80
CA ARG A 29 32.00 2.09 -11.25
C ARG A 29 31.84 2.29 -12.75
N ALA A 30 32.08 1.25 -13.55
CA ALA A 30 31.88 1.30 -15.00
C ALA A 30 30.41 1.55 -15.36
N ALA A 31 29.47 0.87 -14.68
CA ALA A 31 28.06 1.10 -14.87
C ALA A 31 27.64 2.53 -14.50
N ALA A 32 28.10 3.05 -13.36
CA ALA A 32 27.80 4.40 -12.91
C ALA A 32 28.22 5.48 -13.89
N LYS A 33 29.42 5.31 -14.51
CA LYS A 33 29.97 6.24 -15.51
C LYS A 33 29.16 6.38 -16.78
N THR A 34 28.30 5.42 -17.09
CA THR A 34 27.40 5.53 -18.25
C THR A 34 26.32 6.61 -18.07
N GLY A 35 26.04 7.04 -16.84
CA GLY A 35 24.95 7.96 -16.51
C GLY A 35 23.56 7.32 -16.58
N LEU A 36 23.46 6.02 -16.92
CA LEU A 36 22.19 5.27 -16.94
C LEU A 36 21.69 5.02 -15.52
N SER A 37 20.41 4.68 -15.38
CA SER A 37 19.85 4.23 -14.11
C SER A 37 20.49 2.90 -13.68
N ILE A 38 20.91 2.82 -12.42
CA ILE A 38 21.54 1.61 -11.87
C ILE A 38 20.55 0.93 -10.92
N GLN A 39 20.23 -0.31 -11.23
CA GLN A 39 19.42 -1.18 -10.37
C GLN A 39 20.35 -2.11 -9.59
N LEU A 40 20.36 -2.01 -8.26
CA LEU A 40 21.16 -2.85 -7.37
C LEU A 40 20.31 -3.93 -6.73
N ASP A 41 20.54 -5.19 -7.08
CA ASP A 41 20.00 -6.31 -6.30
C ASP A 41 20.80 -6.50 -5.01
N THR A 42 20.09 -6.63 -3.88
CA THR A 42 20.75 -6.76 -2.57
C THR A 42 20.90 -8.22 -2.11
N GLY A 43 20.03 -9.13 -2.58
CA GLY A 43 20.11 -10.56 -2.25
C GLY A 43 20.47 -10.83 -0.79
N MET A 44 21.60 -11.51 -0.55
CA MET A 44 22.15 -11.83 0.77
C MET A 44 23.10 -10.76 1.32
N SER A 45 23.08 -9.53 0.81
CA SER A 45 23.98 -8.48 1.21
C SER A 45 23.62 -7.87 2.56
N THR A 46 24.62 -7.40 3.27
CA THR A 46 24.43 -6.55 4.45
C THR A 46 24.07 -5.12 4.03
N LEU A 47 23.44 -4.37 4.91
CA LEU A 47 23.11 -2.95 4.66
C LEU A 47 24.38 -2.11 4.40
N ASP A 48 25.50 -2.47 5.04
CA ASP A 48 26.81 -1.81 4.83
C ASP A 48 27.35 -2.07 3.41
N GLU A 49 27.18 -3.27 2.87
CA GLU A 49 27.58 -3.57 1.48
C GLU A 49 26.72 -2.80 0.48
N VAL A 50 25.42 -2.70 0.72
CA VAL A 50 24.50 -1.89 -0.10
C VAL A 50 24.90 -0.41 -0.06
N SER A 51 25.16 0.12 1.15
CA SER A 51 25.60 1.53 1.30
C SER A 51 26.87 1.81 0.52
N ARG A 52 27.89 0.94 0.67
CA ARG A 52 29.15 1.11 -0.08
C ARG A 52 28.97 1.05 -1.59
N ALA A 53 28.07 0.20 -2.09
CA ALA A 53 27.76 0.15 -3.52
C ALA A 53 27.11 1.47 -3.99
N CYS A 54 26.17 2.02 -3.22
CA CYS A 54 25.56 3.32 -3.50
C CYS A 54 26.61 4.45 -3.48
N ASP A 55 27.49 4.50 -2.45
CA ASP A 55 28.57 5.48 -2.35
C ASP A 55 29.49 5.46 -3.58
N ILE A 56 29.79 4.27 -4.11
CA ILE A 56 30.56 4.12 -5.34
C ILE A 56 29.85 4.75 -6.53
N ILE A 57 28.55 4.51 -6.69
CA ILE A 57 27.76 5.06 -7.81
C ILE A 57 27.71 6.59 -7.71
N GLU A 58 27.44 7.11 -6.50
CA GLU A 58 27.40 8.56 -6.26
C GLU A 58 28.76 9.23 -6.47
N SER A 59 29.86 8.56 -6.11
CA SER A 59 31.22 9.08 -6.31
C SER A 59 31.59 9.31 -7.79
N GLU A 60 30.88 8.62 -8.71
CA GLU A 60 31.01 8.82 -10.15
C GLU A 60 30.00 9.87 -10.71
N GLY A 61 29.29 10.57 -9.83
CA GLY A 61 28.34 11.62 -10.21
C GLY A 61 26.97 11.10 -10.67
N ASN A 62 26.65 9.83 -10.43
CA ASN A 62 25.37 9.23 -10.79
C ASN A 62 24.52 9.02 -9.52
N SER A 63 23.31 9.59 -9.50
CA SER A 63 22.35 9.44 -8.41
C SER A 63 21.08 8.67 -8.83
N ASN A 64 21.04 8.14 -10.05
CA ASN A 64 19.91 7.39 -10.57
C ASN A 64 19.98 5.93 -10.11
N ILE A 65 19.72 5.69 -8.84
CA ILE A 65 19.83 4.38 -8.18
C ILE A 65 18.42 3.85 -7.87
N ILE A 66 18.20 2.56 -8.07
CA ILE A 66 17.05 1.80 -7.61
C ILE A 66 17.59 0.61 -6.82
N ILE A 67 17.14 0.43 -5.57
CA ILE A 67 17.57 -0.68 -4.72
C ILE A 67 16.51 -1.76 -4.72
N HIS A 68 16.87 -2.97 -5.14
CA HIS A 68 15.99 -4.11 -5.12
C HIS A 68 16.23 -4.96 -3.87
N HIS A 69 15.19 -5.13 -3.04
CA HIS A 69 15.16 -6.27 -2.15
C HIS A 69 14.95 -7.53 -3.02
N CYS A 70 15.92 -8.40 -3.05
CA CYS A 70 15.90 -9.63 -3.83
C CYS A 70 15.88 -10.83 -2.89
N SER A 71 14.92 -11.72 -3.07
CA SER A 71 14.84 -12.95 -2.26
C SER A 71 15.81 -14.01 -2.79
N PHE A 72 16.51 -14.69 -1.87
CA PHE A 72 17.42 -15.78 -2.24
C PHE A 72 16.70 -17.10 -2.49
N GLY A 73 17.13 -17.80 -3.55
CA GLY A 73 16.62 -19.13 -3.94
C GLY A 73 15.71 -19.09 -5.16
N TYR A 74 15.69 -20.20 -5.90
CA TYR A 74 14.95 -20.40 -7.15
C TYR A 74 14.23 -21.75 -7.12
N PRO A 75 12.94 -21.85 -6.64
CA PRO A 75 12.16 -20.76 -6.05
C PRO A 75 12.65 -20.36 -4.64
N ALA A 76 12.38 -19.12 -4.27
CA ALA A 76 12.63 -18.63 -2.91
C ALA A 76 11.68 -19.30 -1.91
N LYS A 77 12.24 -19.77 -0.76
CA LYS A 77 11.44 -20.27 0.34
C LYS A 77 10.86 -19.10 1.13
N VAL A 78 9.56 -19.15 1.43
CA VAL A 78 8.83 -18.05 2.07
C VAL A 78 9.49 -17.59 3.38
N GLU A 79 9.98 -18.53 4.19
CA GLU A 79 10.67 -18.26 5.44
C GLU A 79 12.00 -17.47 5.29
N ASN A 80 12.56 -17.42 4.09
CA ASN A 80 13.83 -16.75 3.79
C ASN A 80 13.65 -15.39 3.06
N ILE A 81 12.44 -15.00 2.71
CA ILE A 81 12.20 -13.80 1.90
C ILE A 81 12.45 -12.52 2.69
N ASN A 82 12.10 -12.50 3.97
CA ASN A 82 12.35 -11.38 4.89
C ASN A 82 11.91 -10.01 4.36
N LEU A 83 10.63 -9.86 4.01
CA LEU A 83 10.09 -8.59 3.51
C LEU A 83 10.33 -7.39 4.44
N GLY A 84 10.55 -7.62 5.75
CA GLY A 84 10.89 -6.56 6.70
C GLY A 84 12.12 -5.72 6.34
N ILE A 85 12.98 -6.21 5.47
CA ILE A 85 14.13 -5.45 4.92
C ILE A 85 13.66 -4.25 4.09
N ILE A 86 12.52 -4.34 3.39
CA ILE A 86 11.96 -3.23 2.60
C ILE A 86 11.81 -1.98 3.46
N THR A 87 11.22 -2.11 4.65
CA THR A 87 11.07 -0.98 5.58
C THR A 87 12.42 -0.38 5.95
N LYS A 88 13.42 -1.21 6.26
CA LYS A 88 14.76 -0.73 6.62
C LYS A 88 15.46 -0.03 5.45
N LEU A 89 15.33 -0.56 4.23
CA LEU A 89 15.88 0.09 3.04
C LEU A 89 15.25 1.48 2.82
N LYS A 90 13.94 1.60 2.99
CA LYS A 90 13.21 2.89 2.89
C LYS A 90 13.57 3.89 3.99
N GLU A 91 13.94 3.41 5.17
CA GLU A 91 14.39 4.28 6.28
C GLU A 91 15.81 4.80 6.07
N ILE A 92 16.68 4.02 5.43
CA ILE A 92 18.12 4.33 5.28
C ILE A 92 18.41 5.08 3.98
N PHE A 93 17.75 4.68 2.90
CA PHE A 93 18.01 5.19 1.56
C PHE A 93 16.89 6.06 1.03
N SER A 94 17.23 7.16 0.36
CA SER A 94 16.27 8.05 -0.32
C SER A 94 15.93 7.61 -1.76
N TYR A 95 16.43 6.46 -2.17
CA TYR A 95 16.22 5.90 -3.51
C TYR A 95 14.91 5.12 -3.60
N PRO A 96 14.32 4.96 -4.80
CA PRO A 96 13.23 4.03 -5.02
C PRO A 96 13.62 2.61 -4.59
N ILE A 97 12.70 1.94 -3.89
CA ILE A 97 12.89 0.56 -3.44
C ILE A 97 12.03 -0.36 -4.30
N ALA A 98 12.66 -1.37 -4.86
CA ALA A 98 12.04 -2.40 -5.65
C ALA A 98 12.02 -3.75 -4.91
N TYR A 99 11.13 -4.63 -5.32
CA TYR A 99 11.14 -6.03 -4.90
C TYR A 99 11.34 -6.93 -6.11
N SER A 100 12.40 -7.73 -6.08
CA SER A 100 12.72 -8.77 -7.09
C SER A 100 12.28 -10.11 -6.53
N ASP A 101 11.15 -10.63 -7.03
CA ASP A 101 10.50 -11.81 -6.48
C ASP A 101 10.87 -13.10 -7.21
N HIS A 102 11.30 -14.07 -6.41
CA HIS A 102 11.58 -15.45 -6.85
C HIS A 102 10.64 -16.47 -6.19
N SER A 103 9.54 -16.03 -5.59
CA SER A 103 8.55 -16.91 -4.98
C SER A 103 7.52 -17.41 -5.99
N ILE A 104 6.84 -18.50 -5.65
CA ILE A 104 5.73 -19.03 -6.44
C ILE A 104 4.46 -18.24 -6.11
N GLY A 105 3.72 -17.83 -7.15
CA GLY A 105 2.47 -17.10 -6.98
C GLY A 105 2.66 -15.59 -6.99
N MET A 106 1.73 -14.84 -6.37
CA MET A 106 1.73 -13.36 -6.37
C MET A 106 1.50 -12.76 -4.98
N GLN A 107 1.34 -13.59 -3.96
CA GLN A 107 0.97 -13.12 -2.62
C GLN A 107 2.07 -12.27 -1.98
N ILE A 108 3.32 -12.65 -2.24
CA ILE A 108 4.48 -11.95 -1.70
C ILE A 108 4.69 -10.61 -2.41
N ASP A 109 4.46 -10.56 -3.72
CA ASP A 109 4.48 -9.31 -4.50
C ASP A 109 3.46 -8.30 -3.96
N ILE A 110 2.23 -8.76 -3.67
CA ILE A 110 1.17 -7.92 -3.10
C ILE A 110 1.57 -7.43 -1.69
N ALA A 111 2.17 -8.29 -0.88
CA ALA A 111 2.67 -7.89 0.44
C ALA A 111 3.80 -6.86 0.34
N ALA A 112 4.75 -7.05 -0.58
CA ALA A 112 5.82 -6.08 -0.85
C ALA A 112 5.27 -4.72 -1.31
N LEU A 113 4.27 -4.73 -2.20
CA LEU A 113 3.57 -3.52 -2.62
C LEU A 113 2.95 -2.79 -1.41
N ALA A 114 2.25 -3.53 -0.53
CA ALA A 114 1.64 -2.95 0.67
C ALA A 114 2.69 -2.38 1.66
N MET A 115 3.92 -2.85 1.62
CA MET A 115 5.06 -2.28 2.35
C MET A 115 5.67 -1.06 1.66
N GLY A 116 5.15 -0.69 0.48
CA GLY A 116 5.47 0.54 -0.22
C GLY A 116 6.67 0.44 -1.14
N VAL A 117 6.90 -0.71 -1.80
CA VAL A 117 7.87 -0.75 -2.90
C VAL A 117 7.33 0.03 -4.10
N ASP A 118 8.26 0.63 -4.85
CA ASP A 118 7.96 1.46 -6.02
C ASP A 118 7.91 0.62 -7.31
N ILE A 119 8.61 -0.52 -7.31
CA ILE A 119 8.76 -1.40 -8.48
C ILE A 119 8.65 -2.85 -8.01
N ILE A 120 7.99 -3.68 -8.80
CA ILE A 120 7.97 -5.13 -8.65
C ILE A 120 8.56 -5.77 -9.90
N GLU A 121 9.52 -6.67 -9.70
CA GLU A 121 10.11 -7.48 -10.73
C GLU A 121 9.67 -8.93 -10.54
N LYS A 122 9.15 -9.53 -11.60
CA LYS A 122 8.67 -10.91 -11.61
C LYS A 122 9.11 -11.61 -12.89
N THR A 123 9.59 -12.84 -12.76
CA THR A 123 9.98 -13.66 -13.91
C THR A 123 8.76 -14.13 -14.68
N ILE A 124 8.91 -14.31 -15.99
CA ILE A 124 7.88 -14.80 -16.91
C ILE A 124 8.41 -15.98 -17.71
N THR A 125 7.53 -16.88 -18.12
CA THR A 125 7.86 -18.03 -18.96
C THR A 125 6.67 -18.36 -19.86
N GLU A 126 6.95 -19.00 -20.99
CA GLU A 126 5.89 -19.58 -21.84
C GLU A 126 5.34 -20.88 -21.23
N ASP A 127 6.19 -21.65 -20.57
CA ASP A 127 5.82 -22.98 -19.99
C ASP A 127 6.64 -23.24 -18.72
N LYS A 128 5.94 -23.37 -17.59
CA LYS A 128 6.51 -23.71 -16.28
C LYS A 128 7.12 -25.11 -16.20
N SER A 129 6.74 -26.01 -17.10
CA SER A 129 7.27 -27.36 -17.16
C SER A 129 8.67 -27.47 -17.80
N THR A 130 9.13 -26.35 -18.38
CA THR A 130 10.47 -26.28 -18.97
C THR A 130 11.55 -26.54 -17.89
N PRO A 131 12.45 -27.53 -18.10
CA PRO A 131 13.47 -27.87 -17.10
C PRO A 131 14.50 -26.75 -16.91
N SER A 132 14.26 -25.85 -15.97
CA SER A 132 15.18 -24.81 -15.51
C SER A 132 14.76 -24.30 -14.15
N VAL A 133 15.69 -23.69 -13.43
CA VAL A 133 15.45 -23.24 -12.05
C VAL A 133 14.42 -22.11 -11.94
N GLU A 134 14.25 -21.27 -12.96
CA GLU A 134 13.39 -20.10 -12.90
C GLU A 134 11.97 -20.33 -13.44
N HIS A 135 11.76 -21.30 -14.34
CA HIS A 135 10.45 -21.49 -14.97
C HIS A 135 9.34 -21.84 -13.98
N ILE A 136 9.63 -22.65 -12.96
CA ILE A 136 8.64 -23.10 -11.99
C ILE A 136 8.01 -21.95 -11.18
N MET A 137 8.74 -20.88 -10.92
CA MET A 137 8.27 -19.71 -10.15
C MET A 137 7.74 -18.59 -11.04
N SER A 138 8.02 -18.65 -12.34
CA SER A 138 7.65 -17.61 -13.31
C SER A 138 6.14 -17.54 -13.56
N LEU A 139 5.66 -16.42 -14.06
CA LEU A 139 4.29 -16.28 -14.55
C LEU A 139 4.19 -16.70 -16.01
N GLU A 140 3.19 -17.50 -16.32
CA GLU A 140 2.83 -17.81 -17.71
C GLU A 140 1.95 -16.70 -18.30
N PRO A 141 1.86 -16.57 -19.65
CA PRO A 141 1.16 -15.47 -20.31
C PRO A 141 -0.27 -15.23 -19.82
N HIS A 142 -1.02 -16.30 -19.51
CA HIS A 142 -2.39 -16.20 -18.99
C HIS A 142 -2.47 -15.64 -17.57
N GLN A 143 -1.38 -15.66 -16.81
CA GLN A 143 -1.28 -15.17 -15.43
C GLN A 143 -0.89 -13.68 -15.36
N LEU A 144 -0.27 -13.12 -16.42
CA LEU A 144 0.26 -11.74 -16.40
C LEU A 144 -0.83 -10.70 -16.18
N LYS A 145 -1.92 -10.77 -16.94
CA LYS A 145 -3.01 -9.80 -16.81
C LYS A 145 -3.68 -9.84 -15.42
N PRO A 146 -4.05 -11.02 -14.88
CA PRO A 146 -4.51 -11.11 -13.49
C PRO A 146 -3.51 -10.56 -12.47
N PHE A 147 -2.22 -10.84 -12.63
CA PHE A 147 -1.16 -10.32 -11.76
C PHE A 147 -1.12 -8.80 -11.77
N VAL A 148 -1.00 -8.19 -12.95
CA VAL A 148 -0.95 -6.73 -13.10
C VAL A 148 -2.22 -6.08 -12.54
N ASN A 149 -3.40 -6.64 -12.83
CA ASN A 149 -4.66 -6.12 -12.29
C ASN A 149 -4.68 -6.16 -10.76
N SER A 150 -4.23 -7.26 -10.14
CA SER A 150 -4.16 -7.38 -8.68
C SER A 150 -3.25 -6.32 -8.06
N ILE A 151 -2.09 -6.05 -8.68
CA ILE A 151 -1.18 -4.98 -8.24
C ILE A 151 -1.88 -3.61 -8.33
N ARG A 152 -2.53 -3.30 -9.45
CA ARG A 152 -3.20 -2.01 -9.66
C ARG A 152 -4.42 -1.82 -8.74
N ASP A 153 -5.17 -2.88 -8.48
CA ASP A 153 -6.29 -2.84 -7.54
C ASP A 153 -5.82 -2.52 -6.11
N VAL A 154 -4.71 -3.11 -5.67
CA VAL A 154 -4.13 -2.82 -4.35
C VAL A 154 -3.57 -1.40 -4.29
N GLU A 155 -2.87 -0.91 -5.33
CA GLU A 155 -2.43 0.50 -5.40
C GLU A 155 -3.61 1.46 -5.24
N LEU A 156 -4.71 1.22 -5.96
CA LEU A 156 -5.92 2.04 -5.87
C LEU A 156 -6.53 1.99 -4.46
N ALA A 157 -6.55 0.81 -3.84
CA ALA A 157 -7.07 0.64 -2.49
C ALA A 157 -6.22 1.36 -1.43
N MET A 158 -4.91 1.45 -1.64
CA MET A 158 -3.96 2.14 -0.75
C MET A 158 -3.89 3.65 -0.97
N ALA A 159 -4.30 4.15 -2.13
CA ALA A 159 -4.14 5.56 -2.51
C ALA A 159 -5.06 6.52 -1.72
N GLN A 160 -6.10 6.02 -1.04
CA GLN A 160 -7.08 6.85 -0.36
C GLN A 160 -6.89 6.81 1.16
N ASN A 161 -6.57 7.95 1.76
CA ASN A 161 -6.38 8.09 3.20
C ASN A 161 -7.57 8.75 3.90
N GLU A 162 -8.55 9.29 3.15
CA GLU A 162 -9.68 10.04 3.69
C GLU A 162 -11.01 9.60 3.05
N LEU A 163 -12.09 9.82 3.79
CA LEU A 163 -13.44 9.62 3.27
C LEU A 163 -13.73 10.58 2.11
N THR A 164 -14.14 10.03 0.97
CA THR A 164 -14.58 10.83 -0.18
C THR A 164 -15.86 11.60 0.14
N LYS A 165 -16.19 12.60 -0.67
CA LYS A 165 -17.48 13.30 -0.56
C LYS A 165 -18.66 12.33 -0.62
N LYS A 166 -18.60 11.34 -1.51
CA LYS A 166 -19.62 10.29 -1.68
C LYS A 166 -19.74 9.39 -0.43
N ASP A 167 -18.62 9.11 0.25
CA ASP A 167 -18.66 8.34 1.49
C ASP A 167 -19.29 9.14 2.63
N LYS A 168 -19.03 10.45 2.70
CA LYS A 168 -19.65 11.35 3.67
C LYS A 168 -21.16 11.43 3.45
N GLU A 169 -21.63 11.58 2.22
CA GLU A 169 -23.06 11.56 1.87
C GLU A 169 -23.74 10.22 2.24
N LYS A 170 -23.08 9.09 1.92
CA LYS A 170 -23.58 7.78 2.31
C LYS A 170 -23.60 7.57 3.83
N ARG A 171 -22.58 8.10 4.53
CA ARG A 171 -22.47 8.02 5.98
C ARG A 171 -23.73 8.57 6.66
N ASP A 172 -24.22 9.73 6.22
CA ASP A 172 -25.40 10.38 6.79
C ASP A 172 -26.67 9.56 6.55
N LEU A 173 -26.76 8.84 5.44
CA LEU A 173 -27.88 7.92 5.16
C LEU A 173 -27.86 6.66 6.03
N ILE A 174 -26.67 6.11 6.32
CA ILE A 174 -26.55 4.81 7.03
C ILE A 174 -26.40 4.96 8.54
N ARG A 175 -25.95 6.11 9.03
CA ARG A 175 -25.87 6.39 10.46
C ARG A 175 -27.25 6.50 11.09
N ARG A 176 -27.28 6.60 12.41
CA ARG A 176 -28.53 6.69 13.17
C ARG A 176 -28.66 8.05 13.79
N SER A 177 -29.90 8.53 13.89
CA SER A 177 -30.29 9.64 14.74
C SER A 177 -31.15 9.15 15.91
N ILE A 178 -31.30 9.99 16.88
CA ILE A 178 -32.19 9.78 18.02
C ILE A 178 -33.63 10.08 17.60
N PHE A 179 -34.53 9.17 17.93
CA PHE A 179 -35.98 9.27 17.73
C PHE A 179 -36.69 8.98 19.05
N LEU A 180 -37.93 9.40 19.17
CA LEU A 180 -38.78 8.97 20.24
C LEU A 180 -39.36 7.56 19.99
N LYS A 181 -39.56 6.75 21.01
CA LYS A 181 -40.26 5.46 20.92
C LYS A 181 -41.76 5.63 20.73
N ASN A 182 -42.31 6.61 21.43
CA ASN A 182 -43.74 6.90 21.45
C ASN A 182 -44.00 8.38 21.21
N GLU A 183 -45.24 8.75 20.93
CA GLU A 183 -45.64 10.15 20.91
C GLU A 183 -45.56 10.73 22.33
N LEU A 184 -44.96 11.91 22.44
CA LEU A 184 -44.75 12.61 23.70
C LEU A 184 -45.23 14.07 23.59
N PRO A 185 -45.92 14.59 24.62
CA PRO A 185 -46.47 15.95 24.61
C PRO A 185 -45.38 17.01 24.84
N ALA A 186 -45.69 18.23 24.46
CA ALA A 186 -44.89 19.41 24.81
C ALA A 186 -44.66 19.47 26.32
N GLY A 187 -43.48 19.88 26.71
CA GLY A 187 -43.04 19.98 28.12
C GLY A 187 -42.65 18.64 28.75
N HIS A 188 -42.75 17.49 28.06
CA HIS A 188 -42.26 16.21 28.55
C HIS A 188 -40.76 16.25 28.71
N GLN A 189 -40.24 15.88 29.88
CA GLN A 189 -38.79 15.79 30.13
C GLN A 189 -38.29 14.44 29.64
N ILE A 190 -37.42 14.48 28.66
CA ILE A 190 -36.92 13.29 27.95
C ILE A 190 -35.97 12.49 28.83
N CYS A 191 -36.24 11.20 28.95
CA CYS A 191 -35.35 10.22 29.57
C CYS A 191 -34.93 9.15 28.57
N GLU A 192 -33.93 8.33 28.94
CA GLU A 192 -33.35 7.33 28.03
C GLU A 192 -34.39 6.29 27.56
N GLN A 193 -35.37 5.98 28.38
CA GLN A 193 -36.45 5.02 28.06
C GLN A 193 -37.37 5.53 26.94
N ASP A 194 -37.47 6.82 26.72
CA ASP A 194 -38.26 7.43 25.66
C ASP A 194 -37.63 7.31 24.28
N LEU A 195 -36.33 6.98 24.22
CA LEU A 195 -35.52 7.10 23.02
C LEU A 195 -35.33 5.79 22.29
N THR A 196 -35.18 5.90 20.96
CA THR A 196 -34.76 4.85 20.05
C THR A 196 -33.84 5.41 18.99
N TYR A 197 -33.10 4.53 18.30
CA TYR A 197 -32.07 4.94 17.35
C TYR A 197 -32.37 4.34 15.97
N ARG A 198 -32.65 5.18 15.00
CA ARG A 198 -33.03 4.79 13.64
C ARG A 198 -32.22 5.58 12.60
N ARG A 199 -32.17 5.05 11.39
CA ARG A 199 -31.67 5.75 10.20
C ARG A 199 -32.73 6.72 9.69
N PRO A 200 -32.33 7.83 9.03
CA PRO A 200 -30.99 8.30 8.70
C PRO A 200 -30.29 9.03 9.85
N GLY A 201 -29.02 9.41 9.64
CA GLY A 201 -28.16 10.11 10.61
C GLY A 201 -28.11 11.64 10.45
N HIS A 202 -29.18 12.25 9.95
CA HIS A 202 -29.24 13.70 9.70
C HIS A 202 -29.62 14.52 10.94
N GLY A 203 -30.26 13.92 11.94
CA GLY A 203 -30.64 14.55 13.19
C GLY A 203 -29.58 14.39 14.29
N ILE A 204 -30.00 14.54 15.55
CA ILE A 204 -29.11 14.37 16.71
C ILE A 204 -28.57 12.94 16.71
N GLN A 205 -27.25 12.77 16.66
CA GLN A 205 -26.61 11.46 16.62
C GLN A 205 -26.56 10.82 18.01
N PRO A 206 -26.43 9.48 18.10
CA PRO A 206 -26.41 8.76 19.39
C PRO A 206 -25.31 9.20 20.36
N ASP A 207 -24.13 9.62 19.84
CA ASP A 207 -23.02 10.15 20.63
C ASP A 207 -23.31 11.54 21.23
N GLN A 208 -24.34 12.20 20.75
CA GLN A 208 -24.84 13.48 21.24
C GLN A 208 -26.01 13.33 22.25
N LEU A 209 -26.23 12.13 22.78
CA LEU A 209 -27.31 11.82 23.71
C LEU A 209 -27.38 12.77 24.91
N HIS A 210 -26.23 13.24 25.38
CA HIS A 210 -26.12 14.18 26.51
C HIS A 210 -26.76 15.55 26.24
N PHE A 211 -26.98 15.94 24.99
CA PHE A 211 -27.74 17.13 24.64
C PHE A 211 -29.26 16.95 24.72
N VAL A 212 -29.74 15.70 24.82
CA VAL A 212 -31.15 15.35 24.79
C VAL A 212 -31.70 14.98 26.16
N LEU A 213 -30.93 14.23 26.94
CA LEU A 213 -31.36 13.75 28.25
C LEU A 213 -31.65 14.91 29.23
N GLY A 214 -32.78 14.87 29.85
CA GLY A 214 -33.24 15.88 30.81
C GLY A 214 -33.80 17.17 30.20
N LYS A 215 -33.69 17.35 28.89
CA LYS A 215 -34.36 18.46 28.18
C LYS A 215 -35.84 18.16 28.00
N LYS A 216 -36.63 19.22 27.76
CA LYS A 216 -38.05 19.13 27.52
C LYS A 216 -38.39 19.32 26.04
N LEU A 217 -39.44 18.67 25.58
CA LEU A 217 -39.97 18.92 24.26
C LEU A 217 -40.64 20.29 24.17
N LYS A 218 -40.33 21.03 23.12
CA LYS A 218 -40.92 22.33 22.82
C LYS A 218 -42.37 22.21 22.35
N LEU A 219 -42.65 21.16 21.57
CA LEU A 219 -43.95 20.81 20.96
C LEU A 219 -44.23 19.33 21.11
N ASP A 220 -45.46 18.92 20.90
CA ASP A 220 -45.83 17.50 20.77
C ASP A 220 -44.99 16.89 19.63
N LYS A 221 -44.41 15.72 19.87
CA LYS A 221 -43.54 15.07 18.89
C LYS A 221 -43.90 13.62 18.68
N SER A 222 -44.05 13.23 17.41
CA SER A 222 -44.35 11.87 17.00
C SER A 222 -43.09 10.99 16.96
N PRO A 223 -43.20 9.66 17.21
CA PRO A 223 -42.11 8.73 17.04
C PRO A 223 -41.66 8.57 15.60
N LYS A 224 -42.40 9.10 14.62
CA LYS A 224 -42.02 9.10 13.21
C LYS A 224 -41.05 10.24 12.88
N ASP A 225 -41.06 11.30 13.68
CA ASP A 225 -40.26 12.48 13.44
C ASP A 225 -38.87 12.32 14.07
N MET A 226 -37.85 12.73 13.34
CA MET A 226 -36.48 12.77 13.83
C MET A 226 -36.36 13.86 14.88
N LEU A 227 -35.61 13.58 15.96
CA LEU A 227 -35.37 14.57 17.00
C LEU A 227 -34.24 15.48 16.57
N GLU A 228 -34.50 16.80 16.65
CA GLU A 228 -33.54 17.85 16.32
C GLU A 228 -33.30 18.75 17.56
N LEU A 229 -32.18 19.47 17.59
CA LEU A 229 -31.87 20.34 18.74
C LEU A 229 -32.90 21.45 18.93
N GLU A 230 -33.53 21.90 17.86
CA GLU A 230 -34.58 22.94 17.86
C GLU A 230 -35.88 22.48 18.52
N ASP A 231 -36.07 21.17 18.65
CA ASP A 231 -37.22 20.57 19.34
C ASP A 231 -37.09 20.63 20.87
N LEU A 232 -35.92 20.98 21.38
CA LEU A 232 -35.58 20.89 22.80
C LEU A 232 -35.53 22.27 23.48
N ILE A 233 -36.00 22.30 24.73
CA ILE A 233 -35.87 23.45 25.68
C ILE A 233 -35.32 22.94 27.01
N ASP A 234 -34.83 23.84 27.82
CA ASP A 234 -34.30 23.56 29.17
C ASP A 234 -35.40 23.15 30.17
#